data_b537e74b11e70fb8121bba30cb33ddd4
#
_entry.id   b537e74b11e70fb8121bba30cb33ddd4
#
_cell.length_a   1.000
_cell.length_b   1.000
_cell.length_c   1.000
_cell.angle_alpha   90.00
_cell.angle_beta   90.00
_cell.angle_gamma   90.00
#
_symmetry.space_group_name_H-M   'P 1'
#
loop_
_entity.id
_entity.type
_entity.pdbx_description
1 polymer ?
#
loop_
_entity_poly.entity_id
_entity_poly.type
_entity_poly.pdbx_seq_one_letter_code
_entity_poly.pdbx_strand_id
1 'polypeptide(L)'
;VKTGEIRALVSYPSYDNNRMSGSVDAAYFAKLQSDMSNPLYNNATQAIKAPGSTFKPITAIAALEEGVISLSDTIDCTGVYDQANPPINCWIYPGRHGTEDIIAGIQNSCNVVFAELGHRLSMTADGTYSPEKGLSTIRKYASMFGLDHTSGVELPETEPHLTTEDPERSAMGQGTNSYNNVQLSRYIAAVANRGTVFELSLLDKLTDSDGNLITDYTPSVSSHVDAADSTWDAVQAGIRRVVTDGSAKSVFAGSPVEVAGKTGTAQE
;
A
#
# COMPACT_ATOMS: atom_id res chain seq x y z
N VAL A 1 -8.03 -8.38 8.27
CA VAL A 1 -8.76 -7.11 8.34
C VAL A 1 -9.28 -6.83 9.76
N LYS A 2 -9.76 -7.84 10.46
CA LYS A 2 -10.39 -7.67 11.79
C LYS A 2 -9.45 -7.99 12.96
N THR A 3 -8.36 -8.71 12.70
CA THR A 3 -7.55 -9.32 13.77
C THR A 3 -6.04 -9.27 13.51
N GLY A 4 -5.58 -8.99 12.29
CA GLY A 4 -4.17 -9.10 11.90
C GLY A 4 -3.70 -10.51 11.56
N GLU A 5 -4.53 -11.54 11.73
CA GLU A 5 -4.18 -12.92 11.36
C GLU A 5 -3.97 -13.05 9.85
N ILE A 6 -2.85 -13.65 9.47
CA ILE A 6 -2.54 -13.97 8.08
C ILE A 6 -3.17 -15.32 7.72
N ARG A 7 -4.11 -15.32 6.77
CA ARG A 7 -4.80 -16.54 6.31
C ARG A 7 -4.13 -17.20 5.11
N ALA A 8 -3.31 -16.47 4.39
CA ALA A 8 -2.50 -16.99 3.28
C ALA A 8 -1.27 -16.12 3.10
N LEU A 9 -0.11 -16.74 2.97
CA LEU A 9 1.16 -16.11 2.66
C LEU A 9 1.92 -17.02 1.68
N VAL A 10 2.17 -16.52 0.48
CA VAL A 10 2.81 -17.29 -0.59
C VAL A 10 4.00 -16.52 -1.15
N SER A 11 5.15 -17.18 -1.22
CA SER A 11 6.32 -16.72 -1.95
C SER A 11 6.58 -17.63 -3.15
N TYR A 12 6.79 -17.05 -4.34
CA TYR A 12 7.10 -17.78 -5.56
C TYR A 12 8.23 -17.09 -6.31
N PRO A 13 9.19 -17.83 -6.86
CA PRO A 13 9.34 -19.27 -6.80
C PRO A 13 9.59 -19.79 -5.39
N SER A 14 9.35 -21.07 -5.13
CA SER A 14 9.48 -21.72 -3.84
C SER A 14 10.27 -23.02 -3.95
N TYR A 15 10.36 -23.75 -2.88
CA TYR A 15 11.10 -25.01 -2.77
C TYR A 15 10.27 -26.10 -2.06
N ASP A 16 10.69 -27.36 -2.24
CA ASP A 16 10.10 -28.48 -1.51
C ASP A 16 10.62 -28.48 -0.06
N ASN A 17 9.79 -28.00 0.87
CA ASN A 17 10.13 -27.90 2.28
C ASN A 17 10.28 -29.26 2.96
N ASN A 18 9.72 -30.37 2.41
CA ASN A 18 9.97 -31.72 2.94
C ASN A 18 11.44 -32.12 2.79
N ARG A 19 12.11 -31.67 1.73
CA ARG A 19 13.54 -31.91 1.52
C ARG A 19 14.44 -31.02 2.38
N MET A 20 13.86 -30.02 3.04
CA MET A 20 14.55 -29.10 3.96
C MET A 20 14.27 -29.45 5.43
N SER A 21 13.42 -30.44 5.70
CA SER A 21 13.06 -30.89 7.05
C SER A 21 13.96 -32.06 7.51
N GLY A 22 14.36 -32.04 8.76
CA GLY A 22 15.23 -33.08 9.35
C GLY A 22 16.66 -33.02 8.81
N SER A 23 17.12 -34.07 8.15
CA SER A 23 18.42 -34.09 7.48
C SER A 23 18.30 -33.42 6.12
N VAL A 24 18.82 -32.22 6.03
CA VAL A 24 18.76 -31.43 4.78
C VAL A 24 19.54 -32.09 3.65
N ASP A 25 18.91 -32.30 2.49
CA ASP A 25 19.56 -32.79 1.27
C ASP A 25 20.56 -31.73 0.76
N ALA A 26 21.84 -31.93 0.99
CA ALA A 26 22.89 -30.99 0.66
C ALA A 26 22.96 -30.67 -0.84
N ALA A 27 22.71 -31.66 -1.71
CA ALA A 27 22.71 -31.45 -3.16
C ALA A 27 21.52 -30.58 -3.61
N TYR A 28 20.36 -30.80 -3.01
CA TYR A 28 19.19 -29.99 -3.24
C TYR A 28 19.36 -28.55 -2.72
N PHE A 29 19.92 -28.39 -1.52
CA PHE A 29 20.20 -27.07 -0.97
C PHE A 29 21.19 -26.27 -1.84
N ALA A 30 22.29 -26.91 -2.27
CA ALA A 30 23.23 -26.28 -3.18
C ALA A 30 22.58 -25.86 -4.51
N LYS A 31 21.64 -26.66 -5.05
CA LYS A 31 20.86 -26.31 -6.22
C LYS A 31 20.00 -25.06 -5.95
N LEU A 32 19.31 -24.98 -4.82
CA LEU A 32 18.50 -23.81 -4.46
C LEU A 32 19.33 -22.54 -4.29
N GLN A 33 20.54 -22.68 -3.69
CA GLN A 33 21.45 -21.55 -3.52
C GLN A 33 22.01 -21.01 -4.85
N SER A 34 22.16 -21.87 -5.86
CA SER A 34 22.66 -21.49 -7.19
C SER A 34 21.54 -21.09 -8.16
N ASP A 35 20.29 -21.23 -7.78
CA ASP A 35 19.15 -20.90 -8.63
C ASP A 35 18.96 -19.38 -8.70
N MET A 36 19.10 -18.82 -9.91
CA MET A 36 18.98 -17.38 -10.15
C MET A 36 17.58 -16.82 -9.86
N SER A 37 16.57 -17.68 -9.75
CA SER A 37 15.22 -17.28 -9.34
C SER A 37 15.05 -17.07 -7.83
N ASN A 38 16.13 -17.32 -7.05
CA ASN A 38 16.19 -17.10 -5.60
C ASN A 38 15.04 -17.75 -4.81
N PRO A 39 14.78 -19.07 -4.96
CA PRO A 39 13.61 -19.70 -4.33
C PRO A 39 13.66 -19.71 -2.79
N LEU A 40 14.83 -19.47 -2.18
CA LEU A 40 15.00 -19.33 -0.73
C LEU A 40 14.64 -17.93 -0.21
N TYR A 41 14.50 -16.94 -1.11
CA TYR A 41 14.16 -15.58 -0.75
C TYR A 41 12.64 -15.42 -0.62
N ASN A 42 12.17 -14.97 0.54
CA ASN A 42 10.74 -14.77 0.75
C ASN A 42 10.27 -13.44 0.16
N ASN A 43 9.74 -13.49 -1.06
CA ASN A 43 9.25 -12.32 -1.77
C ASN A 43 8.08 -11.60 -1.04
N ALA A 44 7.35 -12.28 -0.18
CA ALA A 44 6.20 -11.68 0.51
C ALA A 44 6.64 -10.76 1.67
N THR A 45 7.73 -11.12 2.37
CA THR A 45 8.20 -10.39 3.55
C THR A 45 9.50 -9.64 3.34
N GLN A 46 10.31 -10.02 2.33
CA GLN A 46 11.66 -9.47 2.16
C GLN A 46 11.80 -8.59 0.91
N ALA A 47 11.05 -8.85 -0.17
CA ALA A 47 11.15 -8.04 -1.38
C ALA A 47 10.45 -6.68 -1.17
N ILE A 48 11.25 -5.61 -1.10
CA ILE A 48 10.75 -4.24 -1.02
C ILE A 48 10.75 -3.60 -2.40
N LYS A 49 9.67 -2.90 -2.71
CA LYS A 49 9.50 -2.16 -3.97
C LYS A 49 8.67 -0.91 -3.75
N ALA A 50 8.81 0.05 -4.67
CA ALA A 50 7.91 1.19 -4.70
C ALA A 50 6.46 0.72 -4.80
N PRO A 51 5.54 1.20 -3.93
CA PRO A 51 4.15 0.75 -3.92
C PRO A 51 3.38 1.24 -5.16
N GLY A 52 3.87 2.28 -5.82
CA GLY A 52 3.18 2.92 -6.93
C GLY A 52 1.76 3.35 -6.52
N SER A 53 0.83 3.27 -7.45
CA SER A 53 -0.55 3.74 -7.24
C SER A 53 -1.32 3.05 -6.10
N THR A 54 -0.80 1.97 -5.49
CA THR A 54 -1.41 1.39 -4.28
C THR A 54 -1.26 2.29 -3.06
N PHE A 55 -0.35 3.26 -3.09
CA PHE A 55 -0.15 4.26 -2.03
C PHE A 55 -1.17 5.41 -2.05
N LYS A 56 -1.83 5.65 -3.19
CA LYS A 56 -2.76 6.78 -3.40
C LYS A 56 -3.88 6.92 -2.36
N PRO A 57 -4.47 5.86 -1.80
CA PRO A 57 -5.43 6.00 -0.69
C PRO A 57 -4.84 6.71 0.54
N ILE A 58 -3.57 6.50 0.90
CA ILE A 58 -2.91 7.23 1.99
C ILE A 58 -2.85 8.71 1.68
N THR A 59 -2.41 9.06 0.46
CA THR A 59 -2.34 10.46 0.01
C THR A 59 -3.71 11.13 -0.02
N ALA A 60 -4.76 10.40 -0.43
CA ALA A 60 -6.12 10.91 -0.43
C ALA A 60 -6.61 11.24 1.00
N ILE A 61 -6.36 10.34 1.97
CA ILE A 61 -6.66 10.56 3.37
C ILE A 61 -5.88 11.77 3.89
N ALA A 62 -4.56 11.82 3.64
CA ALA A 62 -3.73 12.94 4.05
C ALA A 62 -4.25 14.28 3.51
N ALA A 63 -4.59 14.34 2.23
CA ALA A 63 -5.04 15.57 1.58
C ALA A 63 -6.40 16.06 2.09
N LEU A 64 -7.32 15.14 2.39
CA LEU A 64 -8.63 15.46 2.97
C LEU A 64 -8.49 15.92 4.43
N GLU A 65 -7.73 15.21 5.25
CA GLU A 65 -7.55 15.53 6.68
C GLU A 65 -6.70 16.79 6.91
N GLU A 66 -5.72 17.07 6.05
CA GLU A 66 -4.96 18.33 6.09
C GLU A 66 -5.73 19.50 5.42
N GLY A 67 -6.93 19.24 4.87
CA GLY A 67 -7.81 20.26 4.30
C GLY A 67 -7.27 20.91 3.02
N VAL A 68 -6.33 20.27 2.32
CA VAL A 68 -5.79 20.80 1.04
C VAL A 68 -6.68 20.48 -0.16
N ILE A 69 -7.66 19.61 0.04
CA ILE A 69 -8.77 19.33 -0.87
C ILE A 69 -10.03 19.01 -0.07
N SER A 70 -11.19 19.37 -0.58
CA SER A 70 -12.49 18.94 -0.06
C SER A 70 -13.15 17.92 -0.99
N LEU A 71 -14.24 17.28 -0.53
CA LEU A 71 -15.00 16.33 -1.36
C LEU A 71 -15.72 16.98 -2.54
N SER A 72 -15.91 18.29 -2.53
CA SER A 72 -16.52 19.07 -3.62
C SER A 72 -15.52 19.64 -4.59
N ASP A 73 -14.24 19.61 -4.25
CA ASP A 73 -13.20 20.15 -5.12
C ASP A 73 -12.86 19.18 -6.26
N THR A 74 -12.43 19.76 -7.36
CA THR A 74 -12.01 18.99 -8.54
C THR A 74 -10.65 19.46 -9.03
N ILE A 75 -9.94 18.55 -9.68
CA ILE A 75 -8.65 18.78 -10.34
C ILE A 75 -8.79 18.36 -11.80
N ASP A 76 -8.33 19.21 -12.73
CA ASP A 76 -8.39 18.89 -14.16
C ASP A 76 -7.15 18.10 -14.59
N CYS A 77 -7.37 16.86 -15.03
CA CYS A 77 -6.33 16.03 -15.60
C CYS A 77 -6.18 16.31 -17.09
N THR A 78 -5.19 17.10 -17.46
CA THR A 78 -4.83 17.39 -18.86
C THR A 78 -4.01 16.28 -19.53
N GLY A 79 -3.67 15.19 -18.79
CA GLY A 79 -2.80 14.11 -19.23
C GLY A 79 -1.35 14.28 -18.78
N VAL A 80 -0.93 15.48 -18.41
CA VAL A 80 0.42 15.80 -17.91
C VAL A 80 0.31 16.74 -16.72
N TYR A 81 1.12 16.51 -15.70
CA TYR A 81 1.40 17.46 -14.62
C TYR A 81 2.74 18.13 -14.91
N ASP A 82 2.69 19.38 -15.34
CA ASP A 82 3.83 20.12 -15.87
C ASP A 82 4.58 20.97 -14.82
N GLN A 83 4.03 21.08 -13.60
CA GLN A 83 4.68 21.79 -12.51
C GLN A 83 5.84 20.99 -11.88
N ALA A 84 5.90 19.67 -12.12
CA ALA A 84 7.03 18.84 -11.70
C ALA A 84 8.17 18.88 -12.73
N ASN A 85 9.40 18.69 -12.29
CA ASN A 85 10.56 18.60 -13.18
C ASN A 85 11.35 17.29 -12.91
N PRO A 86 11.39 16.35 -13.89
CA PRO A 86 10.68 16.38 -15.17
C PRO A 86 9.15 16.28 -14.98
N PRO A 87 8.35 16.70 -15.97
CA PRO A 87 6.89 16.58 -15.93
C PRO A 87 6.42 15.15 -15.67
N ILE A 88 5.25 15.01 -15.04
CA ILE A 88 4.65 13.70 -14.71
C ILE A 88 3.52 13.40 -15.70
N ASN A 89 3.67 12.35 -16.48
CA ASN A 89 2.62 11.89 -17.36
C ASN A 89 1.57 11.08 -16.57
N CYS A 90 0.29 11.36 -16.84
CA CYS A 90 -0.76 10.44 -16.44
C CYS A 90 -0.65 9.17 -17.29
N TRP A 91 -1.03 8.02 -16.73
CA TRP A 91 -0.94 6.73 -17.45
C TRP A 91 -1.77 6.69 -18.74
N ILE A 92 -2.80 7.55 -18.85
CA ILE A 92 -3.65 7.65 -20.03
C ILE A 92 -3.04 8.54 -21.13
N TYR A 93 -1.92 9.25 -20.85
CA TYR A 93 -1.28 10.13 -21.84
C TYR A 93 -1.02 9.41 -23.17
N PRO A 94 -1.26 10.05 -24.35
CA PRO A 94 -1.62 11.47 -24.58
C PRO A 94 -3.12 11.82 -24.36
N GLY A 95 -3.95 10.89 -23.91
CA GLY A 95 -5.30 11.17 -23.46
C GLY A 95 -5.31 11.88 -22.10
N ARG A 96 -6.51 12.15 -21.61
CA ARG A 96 -6.75 12.83 -20.32
C ARG A 96 -8.00 12.29 -19.66
N HIS A 97 -8.07 12.35 -18.32
CA HIS A 97 -9.30 12.01 -17.60
C HIS A 97 -10.30 13.18 -17.58
N GLY A 98 -9.82 14.43 -17.73
CA GLY A 98 -10.62 15.64 -17.56
C GLY A 98 -10.79 16.00 -16.09
N THR A 99 -11.92 16.58 -15.73
CA THR A 99 -12.19 17.06 -14.38
C THR A 99 -12.55 15.90 -13.45
N GLU A 100 -11.79 15.70 -12.38
CA GLU A 100 -11.94 14.62 -11.42
C GLU A 100 -12.02 15.16 -9.99
N ASP A 101 -12.98 14.65 -9.20
CA ASP A 101 -12.97 14.73 -7.75
C ASP A 101 -11.99 13.67 -7.16
N ILE A 102 -11.84 13.66 -5.84
CA ILE A 102 -10.92 12.72 -5.17
C ILE A 102 -11.34 11.25 -5.38
N ILE A 103 -12.64 10.95 -5.43
CA ILE A 103 -13.18 9.60 -5.63
C ILE A 103 -12.85 9.12 -7.06
N ALA A 104 -13.07 9.97 -8.07
CA ALA A 104 -12.72 9.69 -9.46
C ALA A 104 -11.20 9.55 -9.63
N GLY A 105 -10.41 10.40 -8.99
CA GLY A 105 -8.95 10.31 -8.98
C GLY A 105 -8.43 8.97 -8.45
N ILE A 106 -9.06 8.41 -7.40
CA ILE A 106 -8.74 7.06 -6.89
C ILE A 106 -9.19 5.98 -7.90
N GLN A 107 -10.44 6.06 -8.36
CA GLN A 107 -11.04 5.13 -9.33
C GLN A 107 -10.18 4.98 -10.59
N ASN A 108 -9.81 6.13 -11.19
CA ASN A 108 -9.06 6.19 -12.43
C ASN A 108 -7.55 6.12 -12.22
N SER A 109 -7.10 6.05 -10.95
CA SER A 109 -5.66 6.05 -10.63
C SER A 109 -4.91 7.24 -11.27
N CYS A 110 -5.52 8.44 -11.29
CA CYS A 110 -5.02 9.59 -12.01
C CYS A 110 -3.71 10.12 -11.40
N ASN A 111 -2.62 10.13 -12.17
CA ASN A 111 -1.34 10.64 -11.70
C ASN A 111 -1.36 12.16 -11.50
N VAL A 112 -2.05 12.89 -12.38
CA VAL A 112 -2.15 14.37 -12.30
C VAL A 112 -2.83 14.80 -11.01
N VAL A 113 -3.96 14.15 -10.65
CA VAL A 113 -4.64 14.43 -9.37
C VAL A 113 -3.71 14.23 -8.19
N PHE A 114 -3.01 13.10 -8.12
CA PHE A 114 -2.15 12.80 -6.97
C PHE A 114 -0.84 13.58 -6.94
N ALA A 115 -0.28 13.97 -8.09
CA ALA A 115 0.84 14.90 -8.15
C ALA A 115 0.43 16.28 -7.61
N GLU A 116 -0.72 16.78 -8.02
CA GLU A 116 -1.29 18.03 -7.52
C GLU A 116 -1.55 17.97 -5.99
N LEU A 117 -2.04 16.85 -5.47
CA LEU A 117 -2.19 16.69 -4.02
C LEU A 117 -0.85 16.71 -3.30
N GLY A 118 0.19 16.07 -3.84
CA GLY A 118 1.56 16.15 -3.32
C GLY A 118 2.08 17.58 -3.28
N HIS A 119 1.81 18.34 -4.32
CA HIS A 119 2.14 19.77 -4.40
C HIS A 119 1.38 20.57 -3.32
N ARG A 120 0.06 20.41 -3.23
CA ARG A 120 -0.77 21.13 -2.24
C ARG A 120 -0.36 20.80 -0.79
N LEU A 121 -0.02 19.55 -0.50
CA LEU A 121 0.52 19.16 0.82
C LEU A 121 1.86 19.85 1.12
N SER A 122 2.58 20.29 0.08
CA SER A 122 3.85 21.01 0.20
C SER A 122 3.68 22.53 0.37
N MET A 123 2.46 23.06 0.18
CA MET A 123 2.22 24.51 0.35
C MET A 123 2.08 24.87 1.83
N THR A 124 2.86 25.82 2.28
CA THR A 124 2.76 26.41 3.62
C THR A 124 1.59 27.38 3.72
N ALA A 125 1.20 27.78 4.93
CA ALA A 125 0.07 28.69 5.15
C ALA A 125 0.26 30.09 4.53
N ASP A 126 1.51 30.50 4.31
CA ASP A 126 1.85 31.77 3.62
C ASP A 126 1.92 31.64 2.10
N GLY A 127 1.59 30.45 1.55
CA GLY A 127 1.61 30.19 0.13
C GLY A 127 2.99 29.85 -0.44
N THR A 128 3.99 29.57 0.41
CA THR A 128 5.33 29.15 -0.05
C THR A 128 5.36 27.63 -0.29
N TYR A 129 5.96 27.21 -1.39
CA TYR A 129 6.22 25.80 -1.66
C TYR A 129 7.41 25.29 -0.82
N SER A 130 7.18 24.22 -0.05
CA SER A 130 8.17 23.55 0.80
C SER A 130 8.11 22.04 0.59
N PRO A 131 9.04 21.46 -0.16
CA PRO A 131 9.10 20.00 -0.35
C PRO A 131 9.15 19.23 0.97
N GLU A 132 9.89 19.73 1.96
CA GLU A 132 10.00 19.07 3.26
C GLU A 132 8.67 19.02 4.01
N LYS A 133 7.83 20.06 3.91
CA LYS A 133 6.48 20.02 4.48
C LYS A 133 5.64 18.91 3.84
N GLY A 134 5.64 18.82 2.51
CA GLY A 134 4.92 17.76 1.78
C GLY A 134 5.42 16.36 2.17
N LEU A 135 6.73 16.17 2.14
CA LEU A 135 7.37 14.90 2.52
C LEU A 135 7.09 14.51 3.97
N SER A 136 7.19 15.48 4.91
CA SER A 136 6.89 15.20 6.32
C SER A 136 5.43 14.81 6.53
N THR A 137 4.51 15.45 5.81
CA THR A 137 3.08 15.09 5.85
C THR A 137 2.84 13.70 5.27
N ILE A 138 3.40 13.38 4.10
CA ILE A 138 3.28 12.05 3.49
C ILE A 138 3.84 10.97 4.42
N ARG A 139 5.03 11.19 5.01
CA ARG A 139 5.63 10.27 6.00
C ARG A 139 4.76 10.11 7.24
N LYS A 140 4.20 11.21 7.79
CA LYS A 140 3.28 11.17 8.93
C LYS A 140 2.13 10.19 8.68
N TYR A 141 1.42 10.33 7.57
CA TYR A 141 0.30 9.44 7.26
C TYR A 141 0.76 8.01 6.94
N ALA A 142 1.86 7.83 6.23
CA ALA A 142 2.43 6.50 6.02
C ALA A 142 2.78 5.80 7.35
N SER A 143 3.38 6.52 8.31
CA SER A 143 3.69 6.00 9.65
C SER A 143 2.42 5.66 10.44
N MET A 144 1.36 6.48 10.35
CA MET A 144 0.07 6.17 10.99
C MET A 144 -0.50 4.84 10.49
N PHE A 145 -0.26 4.47 9.22
CA PHE A 145 -0.62 3.18 8.64
C PHE A 145 0.42 2.07 8.89
N GLY A 146 1.42 2.32 9.72
CA GLY A 146 2.44 1.35 10.10
C GLY A 146 3.46 1.05 8.99
N LEU A 147 3.66 1.97 8.03
CA LEU A 147 4.63 1.79 6.94
C LEU A 147 6.04 2.31 7.29
N ASP A 148 6.32 2.57 8.56
CA ASP A 148 7.62 3.01 9.08
C ASP A 148 8.35 1.94 9.89
N HIS A 149 7.74 0.78 10.06
CA HIS A 149 8.30 -0.36 10.80
C HIS A 149 7.78 -1.70 10.24
N THR A 150 8.40 -2.79 10.63
CA THR A 150 8.00 -4.15 10.26
C THR A 150 6.57 -4.47 10.72
N SER A 151 5.96 -5.47 10.10
CA SER A 151 4.52 -5.75 10.28
C SER A 151 4.19 -6.55 11.56
N GLY A 152 5.20 -7.06 12.25
CA GLY A 152 5.03 -7.96 13.40
C GLY A 152 4.97 -9.45 13.04
N VAL A 153 4.94 -9.80 11.74
CA VAL A 153 4.92 -11.21 11.32
C VAL A 153 6.15 -11.97 11.83
N GLU A 154 5.97 -13.22 12.26
CA GLU A 154 7.01 -14.05 12.89
C GLU A 154 8.06 -14.59 11.90
N LEU A 155 8.19 -14.00 10.73
CA LEU A 155 9.18 -14.32 9.69
C LEU A 155 10.20 -13.20 9.54
N PRO A 156 11.40 -13.48 9.01
CA PRO A 156 12.33 -12.44 8.63
C PRO A 156 11.66 -11.46 7.66
N GLU A 157 11.68 -10.19 8.01
CA GLU A 157 11.04 -9.11 7.26
C GLU A 157 12.04 -7.98 7.00
N THR A 158 12.03 -7.45 5.78
CA THR A 158 12.86 -6.28 5.43
C THR A 158 12.18 -5.01 5.94
N GLU A 159 12.97 -4.13 6.58
CA GLU A 159 12.52 -2.82 7.03
C GLU A 159 11.97 -2.00 5.86
N PRO A 160 10.83 -1.32 6.05
CA PRO A 160 10.28 -0.42 5.03
C PRO A 160 11.12 0.85 4.91
N HIS A 161 10.95 1.54 3.80
CA HIS A 161 11.58 2.83 3.59
C HIS A 161 10.54 3.89 3.24
N LEU A 162 10.43 4.91 4.10
CA LEU A 162 9.62 6.10 3.86
C LEU A 162 10.33 7.05 2.90
N THR A 163 9.57 7.70 2.06
CA THR A 163 10.12 8.65 1.08
C THR A 163 10.91 9.80 1.70
N THR A 164 11.95 10.23 1.00
CA THR A 164 12.81 11.35 1.39
C THR A 164 12.94 12.44 0.33
N GLU A 165 12.29 12.25 -0.82
CA GLU A 165 12.41 13.18 -1.96
C GLU A 165 11.12 13.25 -2.78
N ASP A 166 10.96 14.33 -3.57
CA ASP A 166 9.95 14.54 -4.58
C ASP A 166 8.51 14.27 -4.07
N PRO A 167 7.88 15.23 -3.38
CA PRO A 167 6.57 15.03 -2.77
C PRO A 167 5.47 14.71 -3.79
N GLU A 168 5.55 15.23 -5.03
CA GLU A 168 4.58 14.96 -6.10
C GLU A 168 4.64 13.49 -6.54
N ARG A 169 5.84 12.94 -6.74
CA ARG A 169 6.02 11.51 -7.06
C ARG A 169 5.75 10.63 -5.87
N SER A 170 6.15 11.06 -4.68
CA SER A 170 5.92 10.33 -3.44
C SER A 170 4.43 10.18 -3.13
N ALA A 171 3.62 11.19 -3.43
CA ALA A 171 2.16 11.16 -3.30
C ALA A 171 1.50 10.09 -4.19
N MET A 172 2.17 9.66 -5.26
CA MET A 172 1.73 8.56 -6.11
C MET A 172 2.33 7.20 -5.73
N GLY A 173 3.12 7.14 -4.66
CA GLY A 173 3.83 5.95 -4.23
C GLY A 173 5.11 5.65 -5.03
N GLN A 174 5.66 6.67 -5.67
CA GLN A 174 6.98 6.67 -6.30
C GLN A 174 7.99 7.38 -5.38
N GLY A 175 9.01 7.99 -5.93
CA GLY A 175 10.12 8.54 -5.14
C GLY A 175 10.93 7.40 -4.52
N THR A 176 11.33 7.58 -3.27
CA THR A 176 12.10 6.56 -2.52
C THR A 176 11.25 5.67 -1.62
N ASN A 177 9.91 5.73 -1.72
CA ASN A 177 9.02 4.79 -1.00
C ASN A 177 9.34 3.34 -1.38
N SER A 178 9.50 2.47 -0.37
CA SER A 178 9.77 1.05 -0.63
C SER A 178 9.21 0.17 0.49
N TYR A 179 8.31 -0.75 0.13
CA TYR A 179 7.59 -1.61 1.07
C TYR A 179 7.49 -3.03 0.54
N ASN A 180 7.36 -3.99 1.44
CA ASN A 180 7.06 -5.37 1.08
C ASN A 180 5.54 -5.63 1.04
N ASN A 181 5.15 -6.82 0.58
CA ASN A 181 3.75 -7.16 0.38
C ASN A 181 2.97 -7.30 1.69
N VAL A 182 3.59 -7.75 2.79
CA VAL A 182 2.89 -7.88 4.07
C VAL A 182 2.62 -6.52 4.69
N GLN A 183 3.55 -5.55 4.58
CA GLN A 183 3.35 -4.16 4.99
C GLN A 183 2.20 -3.50 4.22
N LEU A 184 2.19 -3.66 2.89
CA LEU A 184 1.09 -3.15 2.06
C LEU A 184 -0.24 -3.83 2.38
N SER A 185 -0.24 -5.13 2.70
CA SER A 185 -1.45 -5.85 3.11
C SER A 185 -1.98 -5.36 4.47
N ARG A 186 -1.09 -5.06 5.42
CA ARG A 186 -1.44 -4.45 6.72
C ARG A 186 -2.12 -3.09 6.52
N TYR A 187 -1.51 -2.22 5.74
CA TYR A 187 -2.06 -0.91 5.46
C TYR A 187 -3.43 -0.97 4.77
N ILE A 188 -3.61 -1.79 3.73
CA ILE A 188 -4.90 -1.87 3.04
C ILE A 188 -6.00 -2.50 3.91
N ALA A 189 -5.62 -3.41 4.83
CA ALA A 189 -6.53 -3.92 5.84
C ALA A 189 -7.01 -2.81 6.80
N ALA A 190 -6.11 -1.88 7.16
CA ALA A 190 -6.46 -0.72 7.97
C ALA A 190 -7.39 0.26 7.21
N VAL A 191 -7.20 0.46 5.91
CA VAL A 191 -8.15 1.22 5.08
C VAL A 191 -9.53 0.55 5.07
N ALA A 192 -9.58 -0.78 4.97
CA ALA A 192 -10.83 -1.53 4.95
C ALA A 192 -11.60 -1.49 6.27
N ASN A 193 -10.91 -1.40 7.41
CA ASN A 193 -11.50 -1.36 8.75
C ASN A 193 -11.59 0.05 9.36
N ARG A 194 -11.36 1.10 8.56
CA ARG A 194 -11.42 2.52 8.95
C ARG A 194 -10.39 2.90 10.02
N GLY A 195 -9.15 2.48 9.84
CA GLY A 195 -7.99 3.05 10.53
C GLY A 195 -7.32 2.16 11.56
N THR A 196 -7.88 1.01 11.95
CA THR A 196 -7.20 0.14 12.91
C THR A 196 -6.07 -0.63 12.23
N VAL A 197 -4.83 -0.40 12.64
CA VAL A 197 -3.63 -1.08 12.17
C VAL A 197 -3.29 -2.18 13.16
N PHE A 198 -3.35 -3.44 12.73
CA PHE A 198 -2.98 -4.59 13.57
C PHE A 198 -1.53 -4.98 13.34
N GLU A 199 -0.88 -5.52 14.37
CA GLU A 199 0.28 -6.38 14.17
C GLU A 199 -0.17 -7.64 13.43
N LEU A 200 0.64 -8.08 12.45
CA LEU A 200 0.33 -9.28 11.69
C LEU A 200 0.88 -10.52 12.39
N SER A 201 0.15 -11.63 12.32
CA SER A 201 0.60 -12.91 12.87
C SER A 201 0.19 -14.08 11.98
N LEU A 202 1.09 -15.05 11.87
CA LEU A 202 0.83 -16.39 11.31
C LEU A 202 0.39 -17.38 12.42
N LEU A 203 0.57 -17.00 13.68
CA LEU A 203 0.26 -17.83 14.82
C LEU A 203 -1.26 -17.84 15.05
N ASP A 204 -1.86 -19.01 15.04
CA ASP A 204 -3.27 -19.22 15.37
C ASP A 204 -3.39 -19.56 16.87
N LYS A 205 -2.66 -20.57 17.33
CA LYS A 205 -2.64 -21.02 18.72
C LYS A 205 -1.43 -21.87 19.03
N LEU A 206 -1.14 -22.04 20.30
CA LEU A 206 -0.19 -23.01 20.82
C LEU A 206 -0.92 -24.10 21.58
N THR A 207 -0.57 -25.37 21.33
CA THR A 207 -1.09 -26.53 22.04
C THR A 207 0.05 -27.35 22.62
N ASP A 208 -0.23 -28.14 23.67
CA ASP A 208 0.67 -29.17 24.14
C ASP A 208 0.67 -30.40 23.22
N SER A 209 1.45 -31.44 23.58
CA SER A 209 1.55 -32.69 22.81
C SER A 209 0.23 -33.47 22.76
N ASP A 210 -0.67 -33.24 23.68
CA ASP A 210 -1.97 -33.90 23.80
C ASP A 210 -3.08 -33.09 23.09
N GLY A 211 -2.74 -31.93 22.50
CA GLY A 211 -3.64 -31.06 21.79
C GLY A 211 -4.41 -30.06 22.67
N ASN A 212 -4.09 -30.00 23.97
CA ASN A 212 -4.74 -29.01 24.84
C ASN A 212 -4.21 -27.62 24.56
N LEU A 213 -5.11 -26.64 24.55
CA LEU A 213 -4.76 -25.24 24.30
C LEU A 213 -3.85 -24.72 25.44
N ILE A 214 -2.67 -24.19 25.06
CA ILE A 214 -1.75 -23.48 25.95
C ILE A 214 -2.02 -21.97 25.85
N THR A 215 -2.06 -21.46 24.60
CA THR A 215 -2.27 -20.04 24.31
C THR A 215 -3.04 -19.90 23.01
N ASP A 216 -4.08 -19.07 23.04
CA ASP A 216 -4.82 -18.67 21.85
C ASP A 216 -4.26 -17.38 21.27
N TYR A 217 -4.46 -17.14 19.97
CA TYR A 217 -4.09 -15.87 19.35
C TYR A 217 -4.93 -14.74 19.92
N THR A 218 -4.28 -13.65 20.24
CA THR A 218 -4.94 -12.41 20.65
C THR A 218 -4.53 -11.27 19.71
N PRO A 219 -5.49 -10.63 19.02
CA PRO A 219 -5.19 -9.49 18.15
C PRO A 219 -4.46 -8.37 18.90
N SER A 220 -3.37 -7.88 18.32
CA SER A 220 -2.63 -6.72 18.81
C SER A 220 -2.82 -5.54 17.86
N VAL A 221 -3.23 -4.39 18.41
CA VAL A 221 -3.36 -3.15 17.65
C VAL A 221 -2.05 -2.39 17.76
N SER A 222 -1.43 -2.10 16.60
CA SER A 222 -0.21 -1.32 16.49
C SER A 222 -0.49 0.19 16.59
N SER A 223 -1.48 0.66 15.84
CA SER A 223 -1.87 2.07 15.78
C SER A 223 -3.32 2.23 15.32
N HIS A 224 -3.82 3.47 15.41
CA HIS A 224 -5.09 3.85 14.84
C HIS A 224 -4.95 5.15 14.05
N VAL A 225 -5.50 5.16 12.84
CA VAL A 225 -5.54 6.33 11.97
C VAL A 225 -6.87 7.03 12.19
N ASP A 226 -6.83 8.16 12.90
CA ASP A 226 -8.00 9.01 13.05
C ASP A 226 -8.23 9.82 11.78
N ALA A 227 -9.40 9.64 11.17
CA ALA A 227 -9.87 10.43 10.05
C ALA A 227 -11.40 10.53 10.08
N ALA A 228 -11.95 11.58 9.46
CA ALA A 228 -13.38 11.80 9.41
C ALA A 228 -14.12 10.64 8.71
N ASP A 229 -15.33 10.32 9.13
CA ASP A 229 -16.17 9.30 8.48
C ASP A 229 -16.35 9.57 6.98
N SER A 230 -16.50 10.84 6.61
CA SER A 230 -16.62 11.27 5.21
C SER A 230 -15.34 10.98 4.39
N THR A 231 -14.17 11.06 5.01
CA THR A 231 -12.88 10.69 4.39
C THR A 231 -12.81 9.20 4.13
N TRP A 232 -13.18 8.38 5.13
CA TRP A 232 -13.25 6.92 4.97
C TRP A 232 -14.25 6.52 3.88
N ASP A 233 -15.44 7.11 3.89
CA ASP A 233 -16.47 6.85 2.88
C ASP A 233 -15.99 7.17 1.47
N ALA A 234 -15.33 8.32 1.27
CA ALA A 234 -14.80 8.73 -0.01
C ALA A 234 -13.69 7.79 -0.52
N VAL A 235 -12.74 7.45 0.35
CA VAL A 235 -11.62 6.57 -0.04
C VAL A 235 -12.12 5.15 -0.32
N GLN A 236 -13.01 4.60 0.53
CA GLN A 236 -13.61 3.29 0.31
C GLN A 236 -14.48 3.27 -0.95
N ALA A 237 -15.24 4.33 -1.24
CA ALA A 237 -15.99 4.46 -2.50
C ALA A 237 -15.04 4.49 -3.70
N GLY A 238 -13.93 5.22 -3.62
CA GLY A 238 -12.91 5.29 -4.67
C GLY A 238 -12.32 3.92 -5.00
N ILE A 239 -11.86 3.16 -3.98
CA ILE A 239 -11.29 1.81 -4.19
C ILE A 239 -12.37 0.79 -4.62
N ARG A 240 -13.64 0.98 -4.24
CA ARG A 240 -14.74 0.17 -4.76
C ARG A 240 -14.96 0.44 -6.25
N ARG A 241 -14.96 1.71 -6.66
CA ARG A 241 -15.13 2.11 -8.07
C ARG A 241 -13.98 1.64 -8.97
N VAL A 242 -12.76 1.42 -8.48
CA VAL A 242 -11.69 0.77 -9.26
C VAL A 242 -12.16 -0.58 -9.82
N VAL A 243 -12.96 -1.31 -9.06
CA VAL A 243 -13.44 -2.66 -9.41
C VAL A 243 -14.76 -2.61 -10.19
N THR A 244 -15.67 -1.68 -9.86
CA THR A 244 -16.99 -1.61 -10.52
C THR A 244 -16.94 -0.86 -11.85
N ASP A 245 -16.13 0.19 -11.95
CA ASP A 245 -16.15 1.13 -13.07
C ASP A 245 -14.77 1.48 -13.63
N GLY A 246 -13.70 1.17 -12.86
CA GLY A 246 -12.32 1.55 -13.17
C GLY A 246 -11.49 0.45 -13.81
N SER A 247 -10.17 0.52 -13.58
CA SER A 247 -9.14 -0.29 -14.24
C SER A 247 -9.23 -1.81 -13.97
N ALA A 248 -9.88 -2.24 -12.88
CA ALA A 248 -10.04 -3.65 -12.53
C ALA A 248 -11.43 -4.22 -12.87
N LYS A 249 -12.30 -3.45 -13.52
CA LYS A 249 -13.69 -3.86 -13.84
C LYS A 249 -13.77 -5.18 -14.58
N SER A 250 -12.98 -5.36 -15.64
CA SER A 250 -13.01 -6.59 -16.44
C SER A 250 -12.51 -7.82 -15.69
N VAL A 251 -11.59 -7.63 -14.73
CA VAL A 251 -10.98 -8.71 -13.95
C VAL A 251 -11.98 -9.31 -12.96
N PHE A 252 -12.82 -8.46 -12.36
CA PHE A 252 -13.78 -8.85 -11.33
C PHE A 252 -15.22 -8.93 -11.82
N ALA A 253 -15.45 -8.81 -13.15
CA ALA A 253 -16.77 -8.99 -13.74
C ALA A 253 -17.29 -10.41 -13.44
N GLY A 254 -18.46 -10.48 -12.78
CA GLY A 254 -19.06 -11.76 -12.37
C GLY A 254 -18.48 -12.38 -11.09
N SER A 255 -17.65 -11.66 -10.34
CA SER A 255 -17.20 -12.12 -9.02
C SER A 255 -18.41 -12.39 -8.10
N PRO A 256 -18.45 -13.56 -7.43
CA PRO A 256 -19.56 -13.91 -6.52
C PRO A 256 -19.50 -13.13 -5.20
N VAL A 257 -18.42 -12.37 -4.95
CA VAL A 257 -18.20 -11.56 -3.76
C VAL A 257 -17.94 -10.12 -4.15
N GLU A 258 -18.31 -9.18 -3.27
CA GLU A 258 -17.95 -7.79 -3.44
C GLU A 258 -16.46 -7.59 -3.20
N VAL A 259 -15.80 -6.95 -4.14
CA VAL A 259 -14.35 -6.66 -4.09
C VAL A 259 -14.14 -5.16 -4.19
N ALA A 260 -13.22 -4.65 -3.40
CA ALA A 260 -12.66 -3.33 -3.54
C ALA A 260 -11.13 -3.46 -3.60
N GLY A 261 -10.45 -2.57 -4.30
CA GLY A 261 -9.00 -2.66 -4.42
C GLY A 261 -8.40 -1.47 -5.14
N LYS A 262 -7.07 -1.46 -5.20
CA LYS A 262 -6.32 -0.46 -5.94
C LYS A 262 -5.28 -1.14 -6.82
N THR A 263 -5.30 -0.86 -8.11
CA THR A 263 -4.24 -1.29 -9.03
C THR A 263 -2.97 -0.48 -8.79
N GLY A 264 -1.81 -1.12 -8.93
CA GLY A 264 -0.50 -0.49 -8.81
C GLY A 264 0.39 -0.81 -10.01
N THR A 265 1.18 0.18 -10.41
CA THR A 265 2.30 0.03 -11.35
C THR A 265 3.43 0.85 -10.77
N ALA A 266 4.55 0.21 -10.47
CA ALA A 266 5.79 0.89 -10.14
C ALA A 266 6.59 1.10 -11.43
N GLN A 267 7.19 2.27 -11.56
CA GLN A 267 8.20 2.53 -12.59
C GLN A 267 9.56 2.21 -11.96
N GLU A 268 10.31 1.31 -12.59
CA GLU A 268 11.68 0.98 -12.25
C GLU A 268 12.65 1.84 -13.06
#